data_e81ab5e935b2b6cd54affe80e31f8809
#
_entry.id   e81ab5e935b2b6cd54affe80e31f8809
#
_cell.length_a   1.000
_cell.length_b   1.000
_cell.length_c   1.000
_cell.angle_alpha   90.00
_cell.angle_beta   90.00
_cell.angle_gamma   90.00
#
_symmetry.space_group_name_H-M   'P 1'
#
loop_
_entity.id
_entity.type
_entity.pdbx_description
1 polymer ?
#
loop_
_entity_poly.entity_id
_entity_poly.type
_entity_poly.pdbx_seq_one_letter_code
_entity_poly.pdbx_strand_id
1 'polypeptide(L)'
;MTVTEACEGAAAAAGRERFLDWARSIGLSRPRLKVLSLFRIGAEAERLRGYAPRETLAGRTLSPEELEALQCSTARMVTARGVYVCPILIDLPSARMGATLAETLRPFPLSTGACFTCHEYGVTCRT
;
A
#
# COMPACT_ATOMS: atom_id res chain seq x y z
N MET A 1 14.91 0.75 10.32
CA MET A 1 14.06 -0.44 10.62
C MET A 1 12.65 -0.16 10.09
N THR A 2 11.96 -1.20 9.65
CA THR A 2 10.59 -1.09 9.13
C THR A 2 9.68 -1.97 9.98
N VAL A 3 8.54 -1.42 10.38
CA VAL A 3 7.48 -2.14 11.11
C VAL A 3 6.22 -2.12 10.27
N THR A 4 5.54 -3.25 10.20
CA THR A 4 4.25 -3.37 9.52
C THR A 4 3.14 -3.36 10.57
N GLU A 5 2.20 -2.44 10.44
CA GLU A 5 1.05 -2.32 11.32
C GLU A 5 -0.13 -3.10 10.79
N ALA A 6 -0.69 -3.96 11.65
CA ALA A 6 -1.87 -4.75 11.35
C ALA A 6 -3.17 -4.12 11.90
N CYS A 7 -3.08 -3.06 12.69
CA CYS A 7 -4.21 -2.39 13.34
C CYS A 7 -3.94 -0.91 13.53
N GLU A 8 -4.98 -0.16 13.83
CA GLU A 8 -4.95 1.28 14.13
C GLU A 8 -5.12 1.56 15.63
N GLY A 9 -4.94 2.84 16.00
CA GLY A 9 -5.27 3.36 17.31
C GLY A 9 -4.23 3.11 18.40
N ALA A 10 -4.67 3.07 19.65
CA ALA A 10 -3.80 3.03 20.81
C ALA A 10 -2.88 1.78 20.86
N ALA A 11 -3.35 0.64 20.38
CA ALA A 11 -2.58 -0.59 20.35
C ALA A 11 -1.37 -0.48 19.38
N ALA A 12 -1.57 0.15 18.22
CA ALA A 12 -0.49 0.40 17.26
C ALA A 12 0.53 1.40 17.82
N ALA A 13 0.07 2.48 18.45
CA ALA A 13 0.93 3.46 19.12
C ALA A 13 1.79 2.80 20.20
N ALA A 14 1.19 2.04 21.10
CA ALA A 14 1.89 1.31 22.14
C ALA A 14 2.89 0.28 21.57
N GLY A 15 2.57 -0.35 20.44
CA GLY A 15 3.47 -1.26 19.73
C GLY A 15 4.71 -0.55 19.20
N ARG A 16 4.53 0.63 18.61
CA ARG A 16 5.62 1.48 18.13
C ARG A 16 6.55 1.93 19.25
N GLU A 17 5.99 2.37 20.36
CA GLU A 17 6.74 2.79 21.55
C GLU A 17 7.58 1.64 22.12
N ARG A 18 6.99 0.49 22.40
CA ARG A 18 7.71 -0.70 22.86
C ARG A 18 8.86 -1.10 21.94
N PHE A 19 8.64 -1.00 20.63
CA PHE A 19 9.66 -1.30 19.64
C PHE A 19 10.82 -0.29 19.69
N LEU A 20 10.55 1.00 19.83
CA LEU A 20 11.57 2.03 19.95
C LEU A 20 12.38 1.88 21.24
N ASP A 21 11.72 1.53 22.34
CA ASP A 21 12.38 1.29 23.62
C ASP A 21 13.29 0.05 23.55
N TRP A 22 12.82 -1.02 22.97
CA TRP A 22 13.67 -2.18 22.69
C TRP A 22 14.87 -1.81 21.80
N ALA A 23 14.67 -1.05 20.74
CA ALA A 23 15.76 -0.62 19.86
C ALA A 23 16.82 0.20 20.61
N ARG A 24 16.39 1.08 21.52
CA ARG A 24 17.29 1.84 22.40
C ARG A 24 18.03 0.92 23.38
N SER A 25 17.36 -0.06 23.95
CA SER A 25 17.95 -0.99 24.93
C SER A 25 19.07 -1.85 24.33
N ILE A 26 19.07 -2.09 23.02
CA ILE A 26 20.15 -2.80 22.31
C ILE A 26 21.21 -1.85 21.73
N GLY A 27 21.21 -0.58 22.14
CA GLY A 27 22.28 0.38 21.81
C GLY A 27 22.02 1.25 20.57
N LEU A 28 20.83 1.23 19.96
CA LEU A 28 20.48 2.12 18.86
C LEU A 28 20.09 3.49 19.40
N SER A 29 21.02 4.44 19.41
CA SER A 29 20.82 5.78 19.97
C SER A 29 19.76 6.62 19.22
N ARG A 30 19.59 6.41 17.92
CA ARG A 30 18.64 7.15 17.08
C ARG A 30 17.90 6.20 16.11
N PRO A 31 17.03 5.31 16.62
CA PRO A 31 16.30 4.41 15.75
C PRO A 31 15.34 5.19 14.85
N ARG A 32 15.40 4.96 13.55
CA ARG A 32 14.40 5.46 12.59
C ARG A 32 13.39 4.35 12.34
N LEU A 33 12.12 4.69 12.46
CA LEU A 33 11.02 3.78 12.25
C LEU A 33 10.26 4.16 10.98
N LYS A 34 10.18 3.26 10.03
CA LYS A 34 9.24 3.33 8.91
C LYS A 34 8.06 2.42 9.25
N VAL A 35 6.87 3.00 9.28
CA VAL A 35 5.64 2.25 9.53
C VAL A 35 4.95 2.00 8.20
N LEU A 36 4.53 0.77 7.97
CA LEU A 36 3.76 0.36 6.79
C LEU A 36 2.46 -0.30 7.25
N SER A 37 1.37 0.10 6.65
CA SER A 37 0.08 -0.57 6.86
C SER A 37 0.07 -1.97 6.25
N LEU A 38 -0.49 -2.92 6.97
CA LEU A 38 -0.70 -4.27 6.47
C LEU A 38 -2.07 -4.35 5.82
N PHE A 39 -2.12 -4.66 4.54
CA PHE A 39 -3.37 -4.85 3.81
C PHE A 39 -3.68 -6.34 3.64
N ARG A 40 -4.97 -6.68 3.64
CA ARG A 40 -5.47 -8.04 3.39
C ARG A 40 -5.39 -8.41 1.91
N ILE A 41 -4.17 -8.60 1.41
CA ILE A 41 -3.85 -8.94 0.02
C ILE A 41 -2.92 -10.15 0.03
N GLY A 42 -3.04 -11.02 -0.96
CA GLY A 42 -2.25 -12.25 -1.03
C GLY A 42 -2.48 -13.13 0.21
N ALA A 43 -1.43 -13.65 0.81
CA ALA A 43 -1.51 -14.53 1.98
C ALA A 43 -2.18 -13.89 3.21
N GLU A 44 -2.17 -12.58 3.33
CA GLU A 44 -2.82 -11.89 4.45
C GLU A 44 -4.35 -11.82 4.28
N ALA A 45 -4.86 -11.98 3.07
CA ALA A 45 -6.30 -12.13 2.83
C ALA A 45 -6.84 -13.42 3.47
N GLU A 46 -6.11 -14.53 3.33
CA GLU A 46 -6.47 -15.81 3.96
C GLU A 46 -6.35 -15.77 5.48
N ARG A 47 -5.36 -15.04 6.00
CA ARG A 47 -5.13 -14.88 7.44
C ARG A 47 -6.05 -13.87 8.09
N LEU A 48 -6.81 -13.11 7.33
CA LEU A 48 -7.70 -12.03 7.79
C LEU A 48 -7.00 -10.98 8.66
N ARG A 49 -5.70 -10.74 8.43
CA ARG A 49 -4.90 -9.76 9.19
C ARG A 49 -4.76 -8.45 8.44
N GLY A 50 -4.70 -7.36 9.18
CA GLY A 50 -4.50 -6.01 8.64
C GLY A 50 -5.79 -5.36 8.16
N TYR A 51 -5.62 -4.30 7.37
CA TYR A 51 -6.73 -3.50 6.87
C TYR A 51 -7.48 -4.23 5.76
N ALA A 52 -8.79 -4.33 5.93
CA ALA A 52 -9.65 -4.88 4.88
C ALA A 52 -9.64 -3.95 3.65
N PRO A 53 -9.64 -4.52 2.43
CA PRO A 53 -9.82 -3.72 1.23
C PRO A 53 -11.14 -2.95 1.30
N ARG A 54 -11.10 -1.67 0.96
CA ARG A 54 -12.31 -0.87 0.76
C ARG A 54 -13.02 -1.34 -0.50
N GLU A 55 -14.28 -0.99 -0.60
CA GLU A 55 -15.05 -1.28 -1.82
C GLU A 55 -14.39 -0.64 -3.04
N THR A 56 -14.58 -1.27 -4.19
CA THR A 56 -14.13 -0.71 -5.46
C THR A 56 -14.92 0.55 -5.82
N LEU A 57 -14.38 1.34 -6.73
CA LEU A 57 -15.09 2.51 -7.27
C LEU A 57 -16.26 2.15 -8.21
N ALA A 58 -16.50 0.87 -8.47
CA ALA A 58 -17.58 0.43 -9.32
C ALA A 58 -18.93 0.98 -8.83
N GLY A 59 -19.65 1.66 -9.72
CA GLY A 59 -20.95 2.26 -9.43
C GLY A 59 -20.92 3.63 -8.74
N ARG A 60 -19.75 4.18 -8.41
CA ARG A 60 -19.65 5.57 -7.93
C ARG A 60 -19.52 6.54 -9.09
N THR A 61 -20.34 7.60 -9.07
CA THR A 61 -20.16 8.74 -9.96
C THR A 61 -19.18 9.70 -9.29
N LEU A 62 -18.06 9.94 -9.95
CA LEU A 62 -16.99 10.81 -9.46
C LEU A 62 -16.87 12.05 -10.37
N SER A 63 -16.53 13.19 -9.80
CA SER A 63 -16.17 14.38 -10.57
C SER A 63 -14.84 14.16 -11.31
N PRO A 64 -14.53 14.94 -12.36
CA PRO A 64 -13.23 14.87 -13.03
C PRO A 64 -12.03 15.05 -12.08
N GLU A 65 -12.17 15.94 -11.10
CA GLU A 65 -11.12 16.21 -10.09
C GLU A 65 -10.93 15.00 -9.16
N GLU A 66 -12.01 14.37 -8.73
CA GLU A 66 -11.95 13.16 -7.93
C GLU A 66 -11.33 12.00 -8.71
N LEU A 67 -11.66 11.84 -10.00
CA LEU A 67 -11.06 10.82 -10.87
C LEU A 67 -9.57 11.03 -11.04
N GLU A 68 -9.10 12.28 -11.20
CA GLU A 68 -7.70 12.60 -11.30
C GLU A 68 -6.95 12.32 -9.99
N ALA A 69 -7.52 12.66 -8.86
CA ALA A 69 -6.99 12.37 -7.54
C ALA A 69 -6.88 10.86 -7.25
N LEU A 70 -7.75 10.05 -7.87
CA LEU A 70 -7.80 8.59 -7.72
C LEU A 70 -6.88 7.83 -8.68
N GLN A 71 -5.83 8.47 -9.18
CA GLN A 71 -4.85 7.85 -10.07
C GLN A 71 -3.52 7.62 -9.38
N CYS A 72 -2.93 6.45 -9.57
CA CYS A 72 -1.59 6.15 -9.10
C CYS A 72 -0.56 6.42 -10.20
N SER A 73 0.30 7.40 -9.96
CA SER A 73 1.42 7.75 -10.84
C SER A 73 2.80 7.52 -10.22
N THR A 74 2.85 7.08 -8.94
CA THR A 74 4.04 7.17 -8.10
C THR A 74 4.98 5.99 -8.14
N ALA A 75 4.51 4.80 -8.48
CA ALA A 75 5.33 3.59 -8.44
C ALA A 75 5.06 2.69 -9.64
N ARG A 76 6.05 1.89 -9.99
CA ARG A 76 5.93 0.77 -10.92
C ARG A 76 6.83 -0.35 -10.42
N MET A 77 6.34 -1.57 -10.53
CA MET A 77 7.12 -2.76 -10.21
C MET A 77 7.39 -3.56 -11.48
N VAL A 78 8.66 -3.67 -11.85
CA VAL A 78 9.11 -4.46 -13.00
C VAL A 78 9.44 -5.87 -12.53
N THR A 79 8.86 -6.86 -13.17
CA THR A 79 9.08 -8.29 -12.90
C THR A 79 9.31 -9.05 -14.20
N ALA A 80 9.74 -10.30 -14.11
CA ALA A 80 9.83 -11.19 -15.28
C ALA A 80 8.47 -11.44 -15.96
N ARG A 81 7.36 -11.20 -15.28
CA ARG A 81 5.99 -11.39 -15.79
C ARG A 81 5.39 -10.12 -16.38
N GLY A 82 6.10 -9.00 -16.32
CA GLY A 82 5.65 -7.69 -16.79
C GLY A 82 5.71 -6.63 -15.72
N VAL A 83 5.09 -5.50 -16.00
CA VAL A 83 5.09 -4.32 -15.14
C VAL A 83 3.75 -4.18 -14.44
N TYR A 84 3.79 -3.99 -13.14
CA TYR A 84 2.62 -3.82 -12.25
C TYR A 84 2.58 -2.41 -11.68
N VAL A 85 1.40 -1.96 -11.31
CA VAL A 85 1.19 -0.62 -10.74
C VAL A 85 1.97 -0.41 -9.44
N CYS A 86 2.10 -1.45 -8.60
CA CYS A 86 2.93 -1.39 -7.39
C CYS A 86 3.34 -2.79 -6.92
N PRO A 87 4.33 -2.91 -6.02
CA PRO A 87 4.79 -4.20 -5.51
C PRO A 87 3.74 -4.96 -4.69
N ILE A 88 2.78 -4.27 -4.09
CA ILE A 88 1.71 -4.90 -3.29
C ILE A 88 0.77 -5.72 -4.18
N LEU A 89 0.64 -5.35 -5.45
CA LEU A 89 -0.32 -5.93 -6.40
C LEU A 89 0.34 -6.82 -7.45
N ILE A 90 1.57 -7.30 -7.21
CA ILE A 90 2.21 -8.30 -8.08
C ILE A 90 1.31 -9.53 -8.13
N ASP A 91 1.20 -10.10 -9.32
CA ASP A 91 0.36 -11.27 -9.62
C ASP A 91 -1.16 -11.01 -9.61
N LEU A 92 -1.63 -9.81 -9.30
CA LEU A 92 -3.01 -9.42 -9.53
C LEU A 92 -3.19 -9.02 -11.00
N PRO A 93 -3.96 -9.77 -11.82
CA PRO A 93 -4.07 -9.50 -13.27
C PRO A 93 -4.55 -8.08 -13.59
N SER A 94 -5.50 -7.56 -12.81
CA SER A 94 -6.04 -6.20 -12.99
C SER A 94 -5.03 -5.08 -12.71
N ALA A 95 -3.93 -5.37 -12.01
CA ALA A 95 -2.87 -4.42 -11.71
C ALA A 95 -1.68 -4.50 -12.69
N ARG A 96 -1.72 -5.45 -13.63
CA ARG A 96 -0.69 -5.56 -14.67
C ARG A 96 -0.92 -4.49 -15.73
N MET A 97 0.07 -3.64 -15.94
CA MET A 97 -0.02 -2.48 -16.84
C MET A 97 0.52 -2.76 -18.25
N GLY A 98 1.47 -3.68 -18.39
CA GLY A 98 2.09 -4.00 -19.66
C GLY A 98 3.25 -4.98 -19.54
N ALA A 99 3.89 -5.28 -20.68
CA ALA A 99 5.08 -6.13 -20.73
C ALA A 99 6.36 -5.33 -20.47
N THR A 100 6.41 -4.08 -20.92
CA THR A 100 7.56 -3.20 -20.82
C THR A 100 7.25 -1.95 -19.99
N LEU A 101 8.28 -1.31 -19.46
CA LEU A 101 8.12 -0.07 -18.70
C LEU A 101 7.56 1.06 -19.57
N ALA A 102 7.94 1.13 -20.84
CA ALA A 102 7.47 2.17 -21.78
C ALA A 102 5.94 2.15 -21.94
N GLU A 103 5.30 0.98 -21.94
CA GLU A 103 3.84 0.83 -22.04
C GLU A 103 3.11 1.34 -20.79
N THR A 104 3.83 1.55 -19.71
CA THR A 104 3.27 1.84 -18.40
C THR A 104 3.48 3.28 -17.94
N LEU A 105 4.00 4.15 -18.81
CA LEU A 105 4.21 5.58 -18.53
C LEU A 105 2.87 6.35 -18.61
N ARG A 106 1.89 5.87 -17.88
CA ARG A 106 0.55 6.45 -17.77
C ARG A 106 0.03 6.30 -16.34
N PRO A 107 -0.83 7.19 -15.87
CA PRO A 107 -1.52 7.00 -14.60
C PRO A 107 -2.33 5.69 -14.59
N PHE A 108 -2.47 5.11 -13.41
CA PHE A 108 -3.26 3.91 -13.20
C PHE A 108 -4.48 4.26 -12.34
N PRO A 109 -5.71 4.01 -12.81
CA PRO A 109 -6.92 4.31 -12.04
C PRO A 109 -7.00 3.41 -10.80
N LEU A 110 -7.36 3.99 -9.65
CA LEU A 110 -7.50 3.27 -8.39
C LEU A 110 -8.83 2.50 -8.33
N SER A 111 -9.09 1.67 -9.32
CA SER A 111 -10.35 0.94 -9.49
C SER A 111 -10.46 -0.34 -8.65
N THR A 112 -9.36 -0.84 -8.12
CA THR A 112 -9.34 -2.05 -7.28
C THR A 112 -9.55 -1.71 -5.81
N GLY A 113 -10.13 -2.62 -5.01
CA GLY A 113 -10.31 -2.43 -3.57
C GLY A 113 -9.00 -2.18 -2.82
N ALA A 114 -7.90 -2.80 -3.25
CA ALA A 114 -6.59 -2.57 -2.67
C ALA A 114 -6.06 -1.15 -2.92
N CYS A 115 -6.17 -0.67 -4.17
CA CYS A 115 -5.76 0.69 -4.54
C CYS A 115 -6.62 1.73 -3.83
N PHE A 116 -7.93 1.52 -3.77
CA PHE A 116 -8.84 2.41 -3.09
C PHE A 116 -8.57 2.45 -1.58
N THR A 117 -8.29 1.32 -0.95
CA THR A 117 -7.87 1.25 0.46
C THR A 117 -6.62 2.09 0.70
N CYS A 118 -5.62 1.99 -0.17
CA CYS A 118 -4.40 2.78 -0.09
C CYS A 118 -4.70 4.29 -0.15
N HIS A 119 -5.58 4.71 -1.04
CA HIS A 119 -6.01 6.10 -1.16
C HIS A 119 -6.76 6.59 0.10
N GLU A 120 -7.77 5.85 0.55
CA GLU A 120 -8.61 6.20 1.71
C GLU A 120 -7.81 6.31 3.01
N TYR A 121 -6.78 5.50 3.19
CA TYR A 121 -5.90 5.57 4.37
C TYR A 121 -4.73 6.55 4.20
N GLY A 122 -4.67 7.29 3.10
CA GLY A 122 -3.57 8.23 2.84
C GLY A 122 -2.20 7.56 2.76
N VAL A 123 -2.16 6.27 2.47
CA VAL A 123 -0.91 5.52 2.34
C VAL A 123 -0.26 5.92 1.03
N THR A 124 0.66 6.84 1.09
CA THR A 124 1.47 7.21 -0.07
C THR A 124 2.72 6.36 -0.12
N CYS A 125 3.00 5.74 -1.24
CA CYS A 125 4.28 5.08 -1.52
C CYS A 125 5.42 6.10 -1.74
N ARG A 126 5.32 7.27 -1.13
CA ARG A 126 6.40 8.24 -1.14
C ARG A 126 7.49 7.73 -0.22
N THR A 127 8.55 7.24 -0.82
CA THR A 127 9.82 6.95 -0.15
C THR A 127 10.54 8.25 0.16
#